data_5f4c577f5562e9b1097a8a07ba4d0800
#
_entry.id   5f4c577f5562e9b1097a8a07ba4d0800
#
_cell.length_a   1.000
_cell.length_b   1.000
_cell.length_c   1.000
_cell.angle_alpha   90.00
_cell.angle_beta   90.00
_cell.angle_gamma   90.00
#
_symmetry.space_group_name_H-M   'P 1'
#
loop_
_entity.id
_entity.type
_entity.pdbx_description
1 polymer ?
#
loop_
_entity_poly.entity_id
_entity_poly.type
_entity_poly.pdbx_seq_one_letter_code
_entity_poly.pdbx_strand_id
1 'polypeptide(L)'
;MIFLVLILILLGFLGYMFKLNHDLLVNKDNILRSMAGLDAMIIKKNLAILDVVGYGQEIMTKDATLIKEVLALRHEVTEIKPKLVNAPARYQKQAELDKKMKLFLNACERYPELNKNAGFQNSLQKFNELEQVFQEKVAFYNKSVDKLNWSIHSFPSSILAQMANTKEPPEKYGI
;
A
#
# COMPACT_ATOMS: atom_id res chain seq x y z
N MET A 1 31.30 27.07 36.93
CA MET A 1 31.45 26.77 35.49
C MET A 1 31.01 25.35 35.12
N ILE A 2 31.58 24.29 35.72
CA ILE A 2 31.24 22.89 35.42
C ILE A 2 29.76 22.58 35.59
N PHE A 3 29.12 23.11 36.65
CA PHE A 3 27.69 22.88 36.93
C PHE A 3 26.77 23.48 35.84
N LEU A 4 27.10 24.66 35.30
CA LEU A 4 26.37 25.28 34.18
C LEU A 4 26.50 24.46 32.89
N VAL A 5 27.68 23.92 32.63
CA VAL A 5 27.89 23.02 31.46
C VAL A 5 27.09 21.76 31.57
N LEU A 6 27.04 21.12 32.76
CA LEU A 6 26.22 19.93 33.02
C LEU A 6 24.72 20.20 32.82
N ILE A 7 24.24 21.36 33.29
CA ILE A 7 22.83 21.76 33.08
C ILE A 7 22.54 21.92 31.58
N LEU A 8 23.42 22.56 30.81
CA LEU A 8 23.24 22.75 29.36
C LEU A 8 23.24 21.41 28.62
N ILE A 9 24.12 20.47 29.00
CA ILE A 9 24.14 19.11 28.43
C ILE A 9 22.82 18.38 28.75
N LEU A 10 22.35 18.48 29.99
CA LEU A 10 21.10 17.86 30.42
C LEU A 10 19.89 18.43 29.65
N LEU A 11 19.81 19.75 29.49
CA LEU A 11 18.75 20.40 28.73
C LEU A 11 18.78 20.01 27.24
N GLY A 12 19.98 19.93 26.66
CA GLY A 12 20.17 19.45 25.28
C GLY A 12 19.71 17.99 25.10
N PHE A 13 20.05 17.14 26.07
CA PHE A 13 19.62 15.75 26.08
C PHE A 13 18.09 15.60 26.20
N LEU A 14 17.46 16.36 27.11
CA LEU A 14 16.00 16.37 27.26
C LEU A 14 15.30 16.84 25.97
N GLY A 15 15.81 17.91 25.35
CA GLY A 15 15.28 18.40 24.07
C GLY A 15 15.41 17.36 22.95
N TYR A 16 16.54 16.65 22.90
CA TYR A 16 16.75 15.57 21.95
C TYR A 16 15.78 14.39 22.18
N MET A 17 15.59 13.96 23.42
CA MET A 17 14.61 12.91 23.77
C MET A 17 13.18 13.31 23.42
N PHE A 18 12.82 14.57 23.65
CA PHE A 18 11.51 15.10 23.24
C PHE A 18 11.30 15.03 21.73
N LYS A 19 12.31 15.42 20.94
CA LYS A 19 12.28 15.30 19.47
C LYS A 19 12.10 13.86 19.02
N LEU A 20 12.85 12.92 19.60
CA LEU A 20 12.72 11.48 19.25
C LEU A 20 11.32 10.93 19.55
N ASN A 21 10.74 11.32 20.68
CA ASN A 21 9.36 10.91 21.02
C ASN A 21 8.35 11.49 20.02
N HIS A 22 8.52 12.75 19.63
CA HIS A 22 7.70 13.39 18.61
C HIS A 22 7.82 12.66 17.26
N ASP A 23 9.04 12.37 16.81
CA ASP A 23 9.31 11.65 15.55
C ASP A 23 8.69 10.24 15.56
N LEU A 24 8.71 9.54 16.69
CA LEU A 24 8.06 8.24 16.84
C LEU A 24 6.54 8.33 16.68
N LEU A 25 5.91 9.34 17.29
CA LEU A 25 4.47 9.57 17.16
C LEU A 25 4.09 9.92 15.71
N VAL A 26 4.87 10.78 15.06
CA VAL A 26 4.68 11.15 13.65
C VAL A 26 4.82 9.92 12.75
N ASN A 27 5.80 9.04 12.98
CA ASN A 27 5.97 7.83 12.20
C ASN A 27 4.80 6.85 12.37
N LYS A 28 4.22 6.72 13.58
CA LYS A 28 2.99 5.95 13.81
C LYS A 28 1.80 6.52 13.04
N ASP A 29 1.60 7.83 13.08
CA ASP A 29 0.51 8.50 12.36
C ASP A 29 0.67 8.37 10.85
N ASN A 30 1.89 8.48 10.32
CA ASN A 30 2.19 8.29 8.90
C ASN A 30 1.82 6.87 8.41
N ILE A 31 2.01 5.83 9.22
CA ILE A 31 1.54 4.48 8.89
C ILE A 31 0.02 4.48 8.70
N LEU A 32 -0.74 4.99 9.66
CA LEU A 32 -2.21 5.00 9.59
C LEU A 32 -2.71 5.79 8.38
N ARG A 33 -2.13 6.95 8.11
CA ARG A 33 -2.48 7.78 6.93
C ARG A 33 -2.11 7.09 5.62
N SER A 34 -0.94 6.46 5.54
CA SER A 34 -0.51 5.75 4.33
C SER A 34 -1.38 4.54 4.05
N MET A 35 -1.80 3.80 5.08
CA MET A 35 -2.74 2.70 4.96
C MET A 35 -4.10 3.17 4.45
N ALA A 36 -4.67 4.22 5.05
CA ALA A 36 -5.95 4.78 4.60
C ALA A 36 -5.88 5.24 3.13
N GLY A 37 -4.78 5.86 2.73
CA GLY A 37 -4.54 6.26 1.34
C GLY A 37 -4.43 5.07 0.39
N LEU A 38 -3.72 4.01 0.80
CA LEU A 38 -3.57 2.78 0.02
C LEU A 38 -4.90 2.03 -0.11
N ASP A 39 -5.66 1.91 0.97
CA ASP A 39 -6.98 1.27 0.98
C ASP A 39 -7.98 1.99 0.07
N ALA A 40 -7.98 3.32 0.08
CA ALA A 40 -8.83 4.11 -0.82
C ALA A 40 -8.46 3.88 -2.31
N MET A 41 -7.17 3.70 -2.62
CA MET A 41 -6.73 3.40 -3.98
C MET A 41 -7.04 1.95 -4.38
N ILE A 42 -6.95 0.98 -3.47
CA ILE A 42 -7.38 -0.40 -3.71
C ILE A 42 -8.86 -0.43 -4.15
N ILE A 43 -9.73 0.31 -3.46
CA ILE A 43 -11.15 0.38 -3.81
C ILE A 43 -11.34 0.94 -5.24
N LYS A 44 -10.71 2.08 -5.55
CA LYS A 44 -10.82 2.71 -6.87
C LYS A 44 -10.28 1.81 -7.99
N LYS A 45 -9.12 1.19 -7.76
CA LYS A 45 -8.50 0.26 -8.71
C LYS A 45 -9.37 -0.96 -8.97
N ASN A 46 -9.97 -1.53 -7.92
CA ASN A 46 -10.86 -2.68 -8.04
C ASN A 46 -12.17 -2.37 -8.79
N LEU A 47 -12.64 -1.12 -8.79
CA LEU A 47 -13.73 -0.68 -9.66
C LEU A 47 -13.26 -0.59 -11.11
N ALA A 48 -12.10 0.01 -11.37
CA ALA A 48 -11.57 0.12 -12.73
C ALA A 48 -11.25 -1.26 -13.36
N ILE A 49 -10.86 -2.27 -12.55
CA ILE A 49 -10.69 -3.65 -13.01
C ILE A 49 -11.99 -4.20 -13.60
N LEU A 50 -13.14 -3.94 -13.01
CA LEU A 50 -14.42 -4.39 -13.57
C LEU A 50 -14.69 -3.82 -14.95
N ASP A 51 -14.40 -2.52 -15.14
CA ASP A 51 -14.62 -1.86 -16.41
C ASP A 51 -13.74 -2.47 -17.50
N VAL A 52 -12.45 -2.70 -17.22
CA VAL A 52 -11.50 -3.28 -18.18
C VAL A 52 -11.83 -4.76 -18.47
N VAL A 53 -12.08 -5.56 -17.42
CA VAL A 53 -12.36 -7.00 -17.55
C VAL A 53 -13.71 -7.25 -18.23
N GLY A 54 -14.69 -6.36 -18.02
CA GLY A 54 -16.00 -6.45 -18.69
C GLY A 54 -15.90 -6.56 -20.20
N TYR A 55 -15.05 -5.76 -20.86
CA TYR A 55 -14.80 -5.88 -22.29
C TYR A 55 -14.13 -7.21 -22.68
N GLY A 56 -13.26 -7.74 -21.81
CA GLY A 56 -12.62 -9.04 -22.06
C GLY A 56 -13.59 -10.21 -21.99
N GLN A 57 -14.62 -10.17 -21.14
CA GLN A 57 -15.60 -11.25 -21.00
C GLN A 57 -16.35 -11.55 -22.29
N GLU A 58 -16.62 -10.54 -23.10
CA GLU A 58 -17.36 -10.71 -24.36
C GLU A 58 -16.49 -11.27 -25.49
N ILE A 59 -15.20 -10.98 -25.48
CA ILE A 59 -14.30 -11.21 -26.62
C ILE A 59 -13.30 -12.35 -26.36
N MET A 60 -12.79 -12.45 -25.12
CA MET A 60 -11.70 -13.37 -24.75
C MET A 60 -12.19 -14.75 -24.32
N THR A 61 -12.96 -15.43 -25.16
CA THR A 61 -13.57 -16.73 -24.81
C THR A 61 -12.53 -17.81 -24.48
N LYS A 62 -11.34 -17.77 -25.12
CA LYS A 62 -10.24 -18.73 -24.88
C LYS A 62 -9.55 -18.50 -23.53
N ASP A 63 -9.60 -17.28 -22.99
CA ASP A 63 -8.99 -16.91 -21.71
C ASP A 63 -10.04 -16.75 -20.60
N ALA A 64 -11.23 -17.35 -20.75
CA ALA A 64 -12.33 -17.25 -19.79
C ALA A 64 -11.95 -17.69 -18.36
N THR A 65 -11.03 -18.65 -18.22
CA THR A 65 -10.51 -19.09 -16.91
C THR A 65 -9.73 -17.98 -16.22
N LEU A 66 -8.85 -17.28 -16.94
CA LEU A 66 -8.08 -16.16 -16.42
C LEU A 66 -9.00 -15.01 -15.96
N ILE A 67 -10.02 -14.72 -16.74
CA ILE A 67 -11.05 -13.72 -16.38
C ILE A 67 -11.75 -14.10 -15.07
N LYS A 68 -12.16 -15.35 -14.93
CA LYS A 68 -12.79 -15.85 -13.69
C LYS A 68 -11.85 -15.74 -12.48
N GLU A 69 -10.56 -16.05 -12.65
CA GLU A 69 -9.56 -15.94 -11.59
C GLU A 69 -9.37 -14.48 -11.15
N VAL A 70 -9.29 -13.54 -12.10
CA VAL A 70 -9.20 -12.10 -11.80
C VAL A 70 -10.41 -11.62 -11.01
N LEU A 71 -11.62 -11.99 -11.45
CA LEU A 71 -12.86 -11.60 -10.78
C LEU A 71 -13.01 -12.23 -9.38
N ALA A 72 -12.58 -13.48 -9.22
CA ALA A 72 -12.58 -14.17 -7.93
C ALA A 72 -11.63 -13.48 -6.93
N LEU A 73 -10.38 -13.20 -7.33
CA LEU A 73 -9.42 -12.50 -6.48
C LEU A 73 -9.88 -11.08 -6.13
N ARG A 74 -10.46 -10.37 -7.12
CA ARG A 74 -11.06 -9.06 -6.87
C ARG A 74 -12.17 -9.13 -5.82
N HIS A 75 -13.03 -10.14 -5.89
CA HIS A 75 -14.07 -10.35 -4.88
C HIS A 75 -13.47 -10.61 -3.51
N GLU A 76 -12.47 -11.50 -3.39
CA GLU A 76 -11.77 -11.77 -2.13
C GLU A 76 -11.18 -10.50 -1.51
N VAL A 77 -10.51 -9.65 -2.30
CA VAL A 77 -9.97 -8.36 -1.83
C VAL A 77 -11.07 -7.44 -1.30
N THR A 78 -12.23 -7.43 -1.96
CA THR A 78 -13.34 -6.53 -1.62
C THR A 78 -14.03 -6.95 -0.32
N GLU A 79 -14.10 -8.26 -0.05
CA GLU A 79 -14.68 -8.82 1.19
C GLU A 79 -13.79 -8.55 2.43
N ILE A 80 -12.48 -8.40 2.25
CA ILE A 80 -11.60 -8.05 3.37
C ILE A 80 -11.77 -6.56 3.71
N LYS A 81 -12.45 -6.29 4.83
CA LYS A 81 -12.70 -4.91 5.29
C LYS A 81 -11.39 -4.17 5.56
N PRO A 82 -11.30 -2.87 5.19
CA PRO A 82 -10.11 -2.05 5.43
C PRO A 82 -9.96 -1.71 6.92
N LYS A 83 -9.30 -2.60 7.65
CA LYS A 83 -8.95 -2.44 9.07
C LYS A 83 -7.48 -2.78 9.24
N LEU A 84 -6.81 -2.14 10.20
CA LEU A 84 -5.39 -2.36 10.50
C LEU A 84 -5.04 -3.86 10.66
N VAL A 85 -5.87 -4.60 11.38
CA VAL A 85 -5.67 -6.04 11.62
C VAL A 85 -5.78 -6.89 10.34
N ASN A 86 -6.52 -6.42 9.35
CA ASN A 86 -6.75 -7.13 8.08
C ASN A 86 -5.79 -6.67 6.96
N ALA A 87 -5.00 -5.62 7.19
CA ALA A 87 -4.18 -5.02 6.16
C ALA A 87 -3.19 -6.00 5.51
N PRO A 88 -2.45 -6.84 6.26
CA PRO A 88 -1.53 -7.80 5.64
C PRO A 88 -2.24 -8.75 4.67
N ALA A 89 -3.33 -9.37 5.11
CA ALA A 89 -4.10 -10.30 4.27
C ALA A 89 -4.69 -9.60 3.04
N ARG A 90 -5.23 -8.39 3.21
CA ARG A 90 -5.80 -7.60 2.12
C ARG A 90 -4.72 -7.20 1.10
N TYR A 91 -3.56 -6.75 1.56
CA TYR A 91 -2.46 -6.33 0.70
C TYR A 91 -1.83 -7.50 -0.04
N GLN A 92 -1.71 -8.67 0.60
CA GLN A 92 -1.28 -9.89 -0.06
C GLN A 92 -2.23 -10.29 -1.18
N LYS A 93 -3.54 -10.32 -0.92
CA LYS A 93 -4.56 -10.64 -1.93
C LYS A 93 -4.59 -9.62 -3.06
N GLN A 94 -4.41 -8.33 -2.77
CA GLN A 94 -4.30 -7.31 -3.80
C GLN A 94 -3.05 -7.52 -4.68
N ALA A 95 -1.92 -7.90 -4.09
CA ALA A 95 -0.70 -8.20 -4.85
C ALA A 95 -0.87 -9.45 -5.76
N GLU A 96 -1.62 -10.45 -5.32
CA GLU A 96 -2.00 -11.61 -6.15
C GLU A 96 -2.88 -11.17 -7.33
N LEU A 97 -3.87 -10.33 -7.06
CA LEU A 97 -4.74 -9.74 -8.08
C LEU A 97 -3.95 -8.91 -9.10
N ASP A 98 -3.00 -8.11 -8.64
CA ASP A 98 -2.14 -7.30 -9.52
C ASP A 98 -1.31 -8.17 -10.48
N LYS A 99 -0.78 -9.29 -9.99
CA LYS A 99 -0.09 -10.28 -10.84
C LYS A 99 -1.02 -10.88 -11.89
N LYS A 100 -2.25 -11.24 -11.51
CA LYS A 100 -3.24 -11.78 -12.44
C LYS A 100 -3.73 -10.74 -13.46
N MET A 101 -3.89 -9.48 -13.03
CA MET A 101 -4.23 -8.38 -13.95
C MET A 101 -3.15 -8.15 -15.00
N LYS A 102 -1.86 -8.25 -14.65
CA LYS A 102 -0.77 -8.18 -15.64
C LYS A 102 -0.89 -9.30 -16.67
N LEU A 103 -1.19 -10.53 -16.24
CA LEU A 103 -1.40 -11.65 -17.15
C LEU A 103 -2.62 -11.42 -18.06
N PHE A 104 -3.71 -10.88 -17.52
CA PHE A 104 -4.90 -10.52 -18.28
C PHE A 104 -4.60 -9.45 -19.33
N LEU A 105 -3.90 -8.38 -18.98
CA LEU A 105 -3.53 -7.32 -19.92
C LEU A 105 -2.63 -7.85 -21.05
N ASN A 106 -1.64 -8.69 -20.72
CA ASN A 106 -0.82 -9.35 -21.74
C ASN A 106 -1.64 -10.26 -22.66
N ALA A 107 -2.67 -10.92 -22.12
CA ALA A 107 -3.58 -11.73 -22.92
C ALA A 107 -4.43 -10.86 -23.87
N CYS A 108 -4.86 -9.67 -23.44
CA CYS A 108 -5.61 -8.72 -24.28
C CYS A 108 -4.89 -8.35 -25.58
N GLU A 109 -3.56 -8.32 -25.59
CA GLU A 109 -2.75 -8.01 -26.78
C GLU A 109 -3.01 -8.99 -27.94
N ARG A 110 -3.44 -10.23 -27.64
CA ARG A 110 -3.77 -11.26 -28.63
C ARG A 110 -5.13 -11.07 -29.30
N TYR A 111 -5.91 -10.08 -28.83
CA TYR A 111 -7.26 -9.81 -29.30
C TYR A 111 -7.35 -8.42 -29.97
N PRO A 112 -7.11 -8.34 -31.29
CA PRO A 112 -7.12 -7.07 -32.04
C PRO A 112 -8.47 -6.32 -31.94
N GLU A 113 -9.57 -7.03 -31.70
CA GLU A 113 -10.90 -6.45 -31.54
C GLU A 113 -10.99 -5.58 -30.28
N LEU A 114 -10.36 -6.00 -29.18
CA LEU A 114 -10.24 -5.19 -27.95
C LEU A 114 -9.42 -3.93 -28.22
N ASN A 115 -8.30 -4.06 -28.92
CA ASN A 115 -7.42 -2.93 -29.19
C ASN A 115 -8.06 -1.86 -30.09
N LYS A 116 -9.07 -2.23 -30.89
CA LYS A 116 -9.87 -1.31 -31.73
C LYS A 116 -11.09 -0.75 -30.99
N ASN A 117 -11.46 -1.29 -29.85
CA ASN A 117 -12.62 -0.85 -29.09
C ASN A 117 -12.29 0.40 -28.28
N ALA A 118 -12.89 1.55 -28.64
CA ALA A 118 -12.64 2.82 -27.96
C ALA A 118 -13.02 2.82 -26.47
N GLY A 119 -14.08 2.10 -26.10
CA GLY A 119 -14.51 1.95 -24.71
C GLY A 119 -13.46 1.19 -23.87
N PHE A 120 -12.93 0.09 -24.41
CA PHE A 120 -11.84 -0.65 -23.77
C PHE A 120 -10.60 0.23 -23.59
N GLN A 121 -10.17 0.95 -24.64
CA GLN A 121 -9.00 1.83 -24.57
C GLN A 121 -9.16 2.92 -23.50
N ASN A 122 -10.34 3.54 -23.40
CA ASN A 122 -10.62 4.53 -22.37
C ASN A 122 -10.59 3.93 -20.96
N SER A 123 -11.13 2.73 -20.78
CA SER A 123 -11.11 2.03 -19.48
C SER A 123 -9.69 1.60 -19.11
N LEU A 124 -8.90 1.13 -20.09
CA LEU A 124 -7.51 0.75 -19.91
C LEU A 124 -6.64 1.97 -19.53
N GLN A 125 -6.85 3.11 -20.18
CA GLN A 125 -6.15 4.35 -19.85
C GLN A 125 -6.43 4.75 -18.40
N LYS A 126 -7.70 4.79 -17.98
CA LYS A 126 -8.09 5.10 -16.59
C LYS A 126 -7.47 4.11 -15.59
N PHE A 127 -7.47 2.82 -15.93
CA PHE A 127 -6.82 1.81 -15.09
C PHE A 127 -5.32 2.08 -14.94
N ASN A 128 -4.61 2.40 -16.02
CA ASN A 128 -3.18 2.69 -16.00
C ASN A 128 -2.85 3.95 -15.19
N GLU A 129 -3.68 5.00 -15.28
CA GLU A 129 -3.54 6.21 -14.46
C GLU A 129 -3.72 5.90 -12.97
N LEU A 130 -4.71 5.08 -12.62
CA LEU A 130 -4.93 4.63 -11.24
C LEU A 130 -3.78 3.72 -10.75
N GLU A 131 -3.25 2.86 -11.61
CA GLU A 131 -2.10 1.99 -11.30
C GLU A 131 -0.87 2.81 -10.96
N GLN A 132 -0.57 3.88 -11.72
CA GLN A 132 0.55 4.76 -11.43
C GLN A 132 0.41 5.41 -10.04
N VAL A 133 -0.75 6.00 -9.74
CA VAL A 133 -1.01 6.61 -8.42
C VAL A 133 -0.98 5.56 -7.32
N PHE A 134 -1.47 4.35 -7.59
CA PHE A 134 -1.42 3.24 -6.64
C PHE A 134 0.01 2.87 -6.28
N GLN A 135 0.92 2.76 -7.26
CA GLN A 135 2.33 2.47 -7.01
C GLN A 135 3.03 3.56 -6.17
N GLU A 136 2.67 4.83 -6.37
CA GLU A 136 3.15 5.92 -5.50
C GLU A 136 2.67 5.75 -4.05
N LYS A 137 1.41 5.34 -3.83
CA LYS A 137 0.87 5.06 -2.48
C LYS A 137 1.54 3.85 -1.85
N VAL A 138 1.80 2.79 -2.62
CA VAL A 138 2.57 1.62 -2.17
C VAL A 138 3.97 2.03 -1.72
N ALA A 139 4.68 2.82 -2.52
CA ALA A 139 6.01 3.31 -2.18
C ALA A 139 6.00 4.15 -0.90
N PHE A 140 5.02 5.04 -0.74
CA PHE A 140 4.86 5.84 0.46
C PHE A 140 4.56 4.98 1.70
N TYR A 141 3.66 4.00 1.57
CA TYR A 141 3.34 3.05 2.64
C TYR A 141 4.59 2.26 3.06
N ASN A 142 5.29 1.63 2.11
CA ASN A 142 6.48 0.85 2.40
C ASN A 142 7.58 1.69 3.08
N LYS A 143 7.77 2.94 2.62
CA LYS A 143 8.69 3.89 3.26
C LYS A 143 8.27 4.25 4.68
N SER A 144 6.96 4.36 4.95
CA SER A 144 6.45 4.63 6.30
C SER A 144 6.67 3.45 7.23
N VAL A 145 6.51 2.22 6.72
CA VAL A 145 6.84 0.97 7.43
C VAL A 145 8.33 0.96 7.80
N ASP A 146 9.22 1.25 6.83
CA ASP A 146 10.67 1.29 7.08
C ASP A 146 11.06 2.30 8.14
N LYS A 147 10.48 3.51 8.08
CA LYS A 147 10.76 4.57 9.06
C LYS A 147 10.34 4.18 10.48
N LEU A 148 9.14 3.61 10.63
CA LEU A 148 8.69 3.17 11.95
C LEU A 148 9.56 2.02 12.45
N ASN A 149 9.84 1.03 11.60
CA ASN A 149 10.69 -0.10 11.95
C ASN A 149 12.09 0.37 12.39
N TRP A 150 12.69 1.31 11.67
CA TRP A 150 13.96 1.93 12.08
C TRP A 150 13.83 2.63 13.44
N SER A 151 12.77 3.40 13.67
CA SER A 151 12.56 4.13 14.93
C SER A 151 12.43 3.22 16.15
N ILE A 152 11.79 2.05 16.01
CA ILE A 152 11.60 1.11 17.13
C ILE A 152 12.83 0.25 17.44
N HIS A 153 13.77 0.12 16.48
CA HIS A 153 14.97 -0.71 16.63
C HIS A 153 16.26 0.09 16.83
N SER A 154 16.29 1.40 16.50
CA SER A 154 17.49 2.21 16.59
C SER A 154 17.63 2.89 17.95
N PHE A 155 18.86 2.84 18.52
CA PHE A 155 19.18 3.58 19.74
C PHE A 155 19.30 5.09 19.42
N PRO A 156 18.82 6.00 20.30
CA PRO A 156 18.13 5.75 21.56
C PRO A 156 16.59 5.67 21.45
N SER A 157 15.98 5.83 20.28
CA SER A 157 14.53 5.83 20.07
C SER A 157 13.87 4.48 20.42
N SER A 158 14.61 3.37 20.34
CA SER A 158 14.13 2.04 20.77
C SER A 158 13.73 1.99 22.24
N ILE A 159 14.41 2.73 23.12
CA ILE A 159 14.04 2.83 24.53
C ILE A 159 12.67 3.50 24.67
N LEU A 160 12.44 4.61 23.96
CA LEU A 160 11.15 5.31 23.98
C LEU A 160 10.04 4.45 23.38
N ALA A 161 10.33 3.71 22.32
CA ALA A 161 9.40 2.80 21.69
C ALA A 161 8.94 1.69 22.64
N GLN A 162 9.85 1.10 23.41
CA GLN A 162 9.56 0.11 24.46
C GLN A 162 8.71 0.71 25.57
N MET A 163 9.09 1.88 26.11
CA MET A 163 8.32 2.58 27.15
C MET A 163 6.90 2.91 26.68
N ALA A 164 6.74 3.30 25.41
CA ALA A 164 5.45 3.61 24.81
C ALA A 164 4.68 2.37 24.30
N ASN A 165 5.19 1.15 24.57
CA ASN A 165 4.64 -0.12 24.11
C ASN A 165 4.27 -0.06 22.60
N THR A 166 5.20 0.47 21.81
CA THR A 166 5.00 0.62 20.35
C THR A 166 5.09 -0.74 19.69
N LYS A 167 3.98 -1.15 19.06
CA LYS A 167 3.94 -2.39 18.27
C LYS A 167 4.77 -2.26 17.00
N GLU A 168 5.26 -3.38 16.50
CA GLU A 168 5.89 -3.47 15.19
C GLU A 168 4.93 -3.00 14.08
N PRO A 169 5.46 -2.37 13.02
CA PRO A 169 4.65 -1.98 11.89
C PRO A 169 4.11 -3.22 11.15
N PRO A 170 2.99 -3.07 10.41
CA PRO A 170 2.53 -4.12 9.51
C PRO A 170 3.58 -4.45 8.44
N GLU A 171 3.44 -5.62 7.82
CA GLU A 171 4.27 -6.01 6.68
C GLU A 171 4.15 -5.04 5.51
N LYS A 172 5.21 -4.94 4.72
CA LYS A 172 5.22 -4.14 3.49
C LYS A 172 4.28 -4.73 2.45
N TYR A 173 3.78 -3.87 1.57
CA TYR A 173 3.00 -4.30 0.42
C TYR A 173 3.89 -5.02 -0.61
N GLY A 174 3.46 -6.20 -1.04
CA GLY A 174 4.06 -6.90 -2.17
C GLY A 174 5.34 -7.70 -1.88
N ILE A 175 5.68 -7.89 -0.60
CA ILE A 175 6.83 -8.69 -0.15
C ILE A 175 6.34 -10.01 0.44
#